data_46834d09e2f3fb44db4d6b455f32d1c1
#
_entry.id   46834d09e2f3fb44db4d6b455f32d1c1
#
_cell.length_a   1.000
_cell.length_b   1.000
_cell.length_c   1.000
_cell.angle_alpha   90.00
_cell.angle_beta   90.00
_cell.angle_gamma   90.00
#
_symmetry.space_group_name_H-M   'P 1'
#
loop_
_entity.id
_entity.type
_entity.pdbx_description
1 polymer ?
#
loop_
_entity_poly.entity_id
_entity_poly.type
_entity_poly.pdbx_seq_one_letter_code
_entity_poly.pdbx_strand_id
1 'polypeptide(L)'
;RFPNGMGNDSGELGHNLMDHHFQTGAYGTFDGFKNKTTYGRKPAGFFIPRFRNIGGITNRKDFIRGYGYQGGASRGSKSIANSKEELAAYGKRFKEIIVQDGEWSGSMGAFGEILPYHDNRMTLDYDKLDKWGLPTVTFNATIRENEIAMRKDMKEQAIEMLERSGFK
;
A
#
# COMPACT_ATOMS: atom_id res chain seq x y z
N ARG A 1 25.45 9.91 -34.32
CA ARG A 1 25.86 10.92 -33.35
C ARG A 1 25.80 10.38 -31.91
N PHE A 2 24.91 9.43 -31.62
CA PHE A 2 24.75 8.77 -30.34
C PHE A 2 24.59 7.26 -30.55
N PRO A 3 25.68 6.49 -30.78
CA PRO A 3 25.62 5.07 -31.17
C PRO A 3 24.96 4.20 -30.11
N ASN A 4 25.06 4.60 -28.83
CA ASN A 4 24.46 3.89 -27.69
C ASN A 4 23.14 4.53 -27.18
N GLY A 5 22.60 5.50 -27.93
CA GLY A 5 21.47 6.31 -27.49
C GLY A 5 21.92 7.62 -26.83
N MET A 6 21.08 8.65 -26.91
CA MET A 6 21.35 9.94 -26.30
C MET A 6 21.30 9.80 -24.75
N GLY A 7 22.36 10.28 -24.08
CA GLY A 7 22.48 10.20 -22.61
C GLY A 7 22.90 8.84 -22.07
N ASN A 8 23.35 7.91 -22.92
CA ASN A 8 23.71 6.54 -22.52
C ASN A 8 25.21 6.23 -22.74
N ASP A 9 26.08 7.21 -22.52
CA ASP A 9 27.51 7.00 -22.67
C ASP A 9 28.07 6.04 -21.61
N SER A 10 27.44 6.00 -20.42
CA SER A 10 27.78 5.07 -19.34
C SER A 10 27.20 3.67 -19.50
N GLY A 11 26.20 3.49 -20.34
CA GLY A 11 25.44 2.22 -20.48
C GLY A 11 24.40 2.00 -19.38
N GLU A 12 24.20 2.97 -18.47
CA GLU A 12 23.30 2.83 -17.31
C GLU A 12 21.86 3.26 -17.57
N LEU A 13 21.58 3.84 -18.74
CA LEU A 13 20.24 4.31 -19.06
C LEU A 13 19.23 3.16 -19.04
N GLY A 14 18.23 3.30 -18.19
CA GLY A 14 17.18 2.29 -18.01
C GLY A 14 17.48 1.25 -16.94
N HIS A 15 18.70 1.15 -16.43
CA HIS A 15 19.08 0.25 -15.33
C HIS A 15 18.69 0.81 -13.94
N ASN A 16 18.82 -0.03 -12.90
CA ASN A 16 18.58 0.31 -11.51
C ASN A 16 17.15 0.82 -11.25
N LEU A 17 16.17 0.23 -11.94
CA LEU A 17 14.76 0.57 -11.76
C LEU A 17 14.32 0.32 -10.32
N MET A 18 13.87 1.37 -9.67
CA MET A 18 13.35 1.37 -8.30
C MET A 18 11.96 1.96 -8.26
N ASP A 19 11.18 1.54 -7.29
CA ASP A 19 9.88 2.15 -6.97
C ASP A 19 9.60 1.98 -5.48
N HIS A 20 8.48 2.52 -5.03
CA HIS A 20 7.97 2.25 -3.70
C HIS A 20 7.62 0.76 -3.56
N HIS A 21 8.07 0.18 -2.45
CA HIS A 21 7.61 -1.12 -2.03
C HIS A 21 6.37 -0.95 -1.16
N PHE A 22 5.20 -1.08 -1.73
CA PHE A 22 3.91 -0.88 -1.08
C PHE A 22 2.96 -2.08 -1.30
N GLN A 23 1.65 -1.93 -1.04
CA GLN A 23 0.64 -2.99 -1.12
C GLN A 23 0.76 -4.04 0.00
N THR A 24 1.35 -3.64 1.12
CA THR A 24 1.46 -4.48 2.31
C THR A 24 0.97 -3.67 3.51
N GLY A 25 0.21 -4.28 4.37
CA GLY A 25 -0.35 -3.62 5.54
C GLY A 25 -1.37 -4.50 6.24
N ALA A 26 -2.21 -3.89 7.04
CA ALA A 26 -3.29 -4.55 7.75
C ALA A 26 -4.54 -3.68 7.80
N TYR A 27 -5.67 -4.34 7.95
CA TYR A 27 -6.99 -3.76 8.13
C TYR A 27 -7.68 -4.47 9.28
N GLY A 28 -8.47 -3.74 10.05
CA GLY A 28 -9.26 -4.30 11.14
C GLY A 28 -10.51 -3.49 11.42
N THR A 29 -11.41 -4.06 12.21
CA THR A 29 -12.61 -3.41 12.74
C THR A 29 -12.45 -3.11 14.22
N PHE A 30 -13.20 -2.13 14.72
CA PHE A 30 -13.13 -1.67 16.10
C PHE A 30 -14.52 -1.47 16.68
N ASP A 31 -14.83 -2.19 17.75
CA ASP A 31 -16.15 -2.18 18.38
C ASP A 31 -16.43 -0.95 19.28
N GLY A 32 -15.44 -0.10 19.50
CA GLY A 32 -15.54 1.07 20.36
C GLY A 32 -16.17 2.29 19.67
N PHE A 33 -16.26 3.38 20.42
CA PHE A 33 -16.70 4.70 19.95
C PHE A 33 -18.05 4.72 19.21
N LYS A 34 -18.99 3.88 19.62
CA LYS A 34 -20.32 3.74 18.98
C LYS A 34 -21.13 5.04 18.95
N ASN A 35 -20.85 5.96 19.88
CA ASN A 35 -21.47 7.28 19.98
C ASN A 35 -20.71 8.38 19.22
N LYS A 36 -19.65 8.06 18.50
CA LYS A 36 -18.88 9.01 17.69
C LYS A 36 -19.26 8.92 16.23
N THR A 37 -19.20 10.04 15.55
CA THR A 37 -19.52 10.14 14.12
C THR A 37 -18.32 10.66 13.34
N THR A 38 -18.35 10.51 12.01
CA THR A 38 -17.34 11.05 11.09
C THR A 38 -17.77 12.38 10.47
N TYR A 39 -18.85 12.99 10.94
CA TYR A 39 -19.32 14.27 10.43
C TYR A 39 -18.42 15.43 10.87
N GLY A 40 -18.26 16.40 9.98
CA GLY A 40 -17.42 17.58 10.21
C GLY A 40 -15.98 17.41 9.71
N ARG A 41 -15.10 18.29 10.20
CA ARG A 41 -13.67 18.23 9.87
C ARG A 41 -13.03 17.00 10.53
N LYS A 42 -12.30 16.25 9.73
CA LYS A 42 -11.52 15.09 10.19
C LYS A 42 -10.11 15.13 9.59
N PRO A 43 -9.11 14.59 10.27
CA PRO A 43 -7.77 14.43 9.68
C PRO A 43 -7.84 13.49 8.48
N ALA A 44 -6.96 13.69 7.50
CA ALA A 44 -6.84 12.82 6.33
C ALA A 44 -6.35 11.40 6.69
N GLY A 45 -5.70 11.26 7.84
CA GLY A 45 -5.15 10.00 8.32
C GLY A 45 -4.03 10.23 9.32
N PHE A 46 -3.20 9.23 9.49
CA PHE A 46 -1.99 9.29 10.30
C PHE A 46 -0.78 8.79 9.49
N PHE A 47 0.40 9.19 9.93
CA PHE A 47 1.66 8.73 9.39
C PHE A 47 2.57 8.23 10.51
N ILE A 48 3.15 7.05 10.33
CA ILE A 48 4.18 6.50 11.21
C ILE A 48 5.49 6.54 10.44
N PRO A 49 6.46 7.36 10.89
CA PRO A 49 7.75 7.46 10.21
C PRO A 49 8.54 6.16 10.33
N ARG A 50 9.57 6.04 9.51
CA ARG A 50 10.49 4.91 9.56
C ARG A 50 11.05 4.70 10.96
N PHE A 51 11.02 3.43 11.42
CA PHE A 51 11.53 3.02 12.73
C PHE A 51 12.48 1.78 12.64
N ARG A 52 12.58 1.16 11.47
CA ARG A 52 13.54 0.07 11.20
C ARG A 52 14.83 0.62 10.61
N ASN A 53 15.95 -0.01 10.97
CA ASN A 53 17.29 0.30 10.45
C ASN A 53 17.68 1.78 10.61
N ILE A 54 17.40 2.35 11.78
CA ILE A 54 17.84 3.70 12.18
C ILE A 54 18.90 3.67 13.28
N GLY A 55 19.40 2.47 13.61
CA GLY A 55 20.45 2.24 14.60
C GLY A 55 20.02 1.40 15.81
N GLY A 56 20.98 0.84 16.50
CA GLY A 56 20.79 0.07 17.72
C GLY A 56 19.85 -1.13 17.56
N ILE A 57 18.89 -1.24 18.48
CA ILE A 57 17.93 -2.36 18.51
C ILE A 57 16.95 -2.38 17.33
N THR A 58 16.89 -1.31 16.55
CA THR A 58 16.00 -1.22 15.40
C THR A 58 16.56 -1.89 14.14
N ASN A 59 17.86 -2.24 14.18
CA ASN A 59 18.56 -2.82 13.04
C ASN A 59 18.07 -4.25 12.77
N ARG A 60 17.76 -4.50 11.50
CA ARG A 60 17.41 -5.81 10.99
C ARG A 60 18.64 -6.47 10.36
N LYS A 61 18.65 -7.80 10.38
CA LYS A 61 19.70 -8.61 9.74
C LYS A 61 19.28 -9.15 8.38
N ASP A 62 17.97 -9.25 8.18
CA ASP A 62 17.31 -9.89 7.05
C ASP A 62 16.95 -8.92 5.91
N PHE A 63 16.94 -7.61 6.18
CA PHE A 63 16.78 -6.58 5.16
C PHE A 63 17.47 -5.29 5.54
N ILE A 64 17.84 -4.51 4.55
CA ILE A 64 18.35 -3.13 4.69
C ILE A 64 17.28 -2.13 4.27
N ARG A 65 17.52 -0.83 4.48
CA ARG A 65 16.55 0.26 4.33
C ARG A 65 15.46 0.18 5.40
N GLY A 66 14.29 0.70 5.12
CA GLY A 66 13.18 0.70 6.06
C GLY A 66 11.92 1.18 5.39
N TYR A 67 10.88 1.30 6.21
CA TYR A 67 9.54 1.66 5.74
C TYR A 67 8.81 2.50 6.78
N GLY A 68 7.80 3.23 6.34
CA GLY A 68 6.83 3.91 7.19
C GLY A 68 5.43 3.43 6.88
N TYR A 69 4.45 3.90 7.65
CA TYR A 69 3.04 3.61 7.40
C TYR A 69 2.25 4.87 7.17
N GLN A 70 1.26 4.74 6.31
CA GLN A 70 0.14 5.66 6.20
C GLN A 70 -1.14 4.91 6.47
N GLY A 71 -2.05 5.53 7.19
CA GLY A 71 -3.27 4.87 7.57
C GLY A 71 -4.35 5.83 7.98
N GLY A 72 -5.50 5.26 8.28
CA GLY A 72 -6.64 6.02 8.77
C GLY A 72 -7.70 5.11 9.34
N ALA A 73 -8.66 5.74 10.02
CA ALA A 73 -9.84 5.05 10.49
C ALA A 73 -11.09 5.81 10.05
N SER A 74 -12.11 5.08 9.72
CA SER A 74 -13.39 5.63 9.31
C SER A 74 -14.55 4.79 9.80
N ARG A 75 -15.70 5.40 9.88
CA ARG A 75 -16.96 4.75 10.14
C ARG A 75 -17.91 5.06 8.98
N GLY A 76 -18.29 4.05 8.25
CA GLY A 76 -19.25 4.16 7.16
C GLY A 76 -20.69 3.94 7.63
N SER A 77 -21.61 3.98 6.71
CA SER A 77 -22.94 3.42 6.92
C SER A 77 -22.87 1.89 6.99
N LYS A 78 -23.80 1.27 7.67
CA LYS A 78 -23.89 -0.19 7.69
C LYS A 78 -24.02 -0.72 6.24
N SER A 79 -23.16 -1.65 5.87
CA SER A 79 -23.24 -2.27 4.55
C SER A 79 -24.47 -3.19 4.48
N ILE A 80 -25.33 -2.95 3.51
CA ILE A 80 -26.51 -3.79 3.25
C ILE A 80 -26.12 -5.20 2.77
N ALA A 81 -24.89 -5.37 2.32
CA ALA A 81 -24.42 -6.64 1.74
C ALA A 81 -24.17 -7.76 2.77
N ASN A 82 -24.35 -7.51 4.06
CA ASN A 82 -23.91 -8.42 5.12
C ASN A 82 -24.97 -9.48 5.52
N SER A 83 -26.23 -9.33 5.11
CA SER A 83 -27.22 -10.39 5.33
C SER A 83 -28.24 -10.49 4.19
N LYS A 84 -28.72 -11.73 3.92
CA LYS A 84 -29.77 -11.96 2.92
C LYS A 84 -31.07 -11.28 3.29
N GLU A 85 -31.39 -11.20 4.59
CA GLU A 85 -32.61 -10.56 5.10
C GLU A 85 -32.55 -9.02 4.91
N GLU A 86 -31.38 -8.42 5.09
CA GLU A 86 -31.18 -6.98 4.85
C GLU A 86 -31.26 -6.64 3.36
N LEU A 87 -30.71 -7.49 2.49
CA LEU A 87 -30.83 -7.34 1.03
C LEU A 87 -32.28 -7.45 0.53
N ALA A 88 -33.10 -8.22 1.22
CA ALA A 88 -34.54 -8.38 0.88
C ALA A 88 -35.42 -7.26 1.46
N ALA A 89 -34.84 -6.33 2.26
CA ALA A 89 -35.61 -5.23 2.84
C ALA A 89 -36.02 -4.20 1.79
N TYR A 90 -37.23 -3.65 1.92
CA TYR A 90 -37.74 -2.58 1.07
C TYR A 90 -38.49 -1.50 1.87
N GLY A 91 -38.77 -0.37 1.22
CA GLY A 91 -39.56 0.70 1.81
C GLY A 91 -38.93 1.33 3.05
N LYS A 92 -39.72 1.49 4.12
CA LYS A 92 -39.28 2.11 5.37
C LYS A 92 -38.12 1.33 6.00
N ARG A 93 -38.21 0.01 6.09
CA ARG A 93 -37.18 -0.86 6.67
C ARG A 93 -35.81 -0.71 5.96
N PHE A 94 -35.83 -0.65 4.63
CA PHE A 94 -34.62 -0.41 3.86
C PHE A 94 -33.97 0.93 4.22
N LYS A 95 -34.77 2.00 4.31
CA LYS A 95 -34.29 3.32 4.68
C LYS A 95 -33.69 3.33 6.08
N GLU A 96 -34.30 2.64 7.04
CA GLU A 96 -33.79 2.51 8.41
C GLU A 96 -32.45 1.78 8.46
N ILE A 97 -32.24 0.77 7.61
CA ILE A 97 -30.99 0.01 7.54
C ILE A 97 -29.84 0.88 6.95
N ILE A 98 -30.10 1.56 5.84
CA ILE A 98 -29.06 2.31 5.12
C ILE A 98 -28.56 3.55 5.87
N VAL A 99 -29.33 4.07 6.81
CA VAL A 99 -28.92 5.21 7.64
C VAL A 99 -28.25 4.79 8.95
N GLN A 100 -28.18 3.49 9.26
CA GLN A 100 -27.46 3.01 10.44
C GLN A 100 -25.97 3.20 10.28
N ASP A 101 -25.32 3.65 11.34
CA ASP A 101 -23.87 3.67 11.39
C ASP A 101 -23.30 2.25 11.36
N GLY A 102 -22.29 2.06 10.54
CA GLY A 102 -21.50 0.85 10.50
C GLY A 102 -20.52 0.76 11.67
N GLU A 103 -19.67 -0.24 11.64
CA GLU A 103 -18.53 -0.37 12.55
C GLU A 103 -17.41 0.59 12.16
N TRP A 104 -16.58 0.95 13.14
CA TRP A 104 -15.33 1.60 12.84
C TRP A 104 -14.38 0.60 12.17
N SER A 105 -13.70 1.06 11.16
CA SER A 105 -12.63 0.31 10.49
C SER A 105 -11.38 1.16 10.45
N GLY A 106 -10.24 0.52 10.55
CA GLY A 106 -8.95 1.16 10.41
C GLY A 106 -8.03 0.34 9.53
N SER A 107 -7.15 1.03 8.84
CA SER A 107 -6.13 0.39 8.01
C SER A 107 -4.82 1.14 8.11
N MET A 108 -3.73 0.42 7.90
CA MET A 108 -2.42 1.00 7.66
C MET A 108 -1.71 0.26 6.54
N GLY A 109 -1.20 1.02 5.59
CA GLY A 109 -0.39 0.55 4.48
C GLY A 109 1.07 0.96 4.67
N ALA A 110 1.98 0.04 4.46
CA ALA A 110 3.41 0.29 4.54
C ALA A 110 3.96 0.82 3.21
N PHE A 111 4.96 1.68 3.31
CA PHE A 111 5.72 2.24 2.19
C PHE A 111 7.21 2.06 2.48
N GLY A 112 7.87 1.27 1.67
CA GLY A 112 9.30 1.05 1.68
C GLY A 112 9.91 1.34 0.32
N GLU A 113 11.13 0.86 0.11
CA GLU A 113 11.90 1.04 -1.11
C GLU A 113 12.27 -0.31 -1.71
N ILE A 114 12.28 -0.40 -3.03
CA ILE A 114 12.94 -1.47 -3.78
C ILE A 114 14.41 -1.06 -3.95
N LEU A 115 15.35 -1.98 -3.73
CA LEU A 115 16.76 -1.69 -3.93
C LEU A 115 17.10 -1.54 -5.43
N PRO A 116 18.12 -0.73 -5.76
CA PRO A 116 18.55 -0.49 -7.13
C PRO A 116 19.34 -1.68 -7.69
N TYR A 117 18.63 -2.75 -8.07
CA TYR A 117 19.26 -3.87 -8.75
C TYR A 117 19.55 -3.51 -10.20
N HIS A 118 20.77 -3.71 -10.66
CA HIS A 118 21.20 -3.34 -12.01
C HIS A 118 20.40 -4.02 -13.13
N ASP A 119 19.95 -5.24 -12.92
CA ASP A 119 19.12 -5.99 -13.86
C ASP A 119 17.61 -5.69 -13.74
N ASN A 120 17.18 -4.92 -12.73
CA ASN A 120 15.90 -4.25 -12.77
C ASN A 120 16.01 -3.07 -13.73
N ARG A 121 15.35 -3.18 -14.87
CA ARG A 121 15.58 -2.22 -15.96
C ARG A 121 14.37 -2.02 -16.86
N MET A 122 14.41 -0.91 -17.54
CA MET A 122 13.53 -0.57 -18.65
C MET A 122 14.28 -0.73 -19.96
N THR A 123 13.68 -1.37 -20.94
CA THR A 123 14.21 -1.54 -22.29
C THR A 123 13.17 -1.16 -23.34
N LEU A 124 13.62 -0.78 -24.52
CA LEU A 124 12.72 -0.60 -25.68
C LEU A 124 12.48 -1.93 -26.37
N ASP A 125 11.23 -2.19 -26.69
CA ASP A 125 10.77 -3.34 -27.46
C ASP A 125 10.52 -2.90 -28.90
N TYR A 126 11.46 -3.21 -29.79
CA TYR A 126 11.39 -2.83 -31.18
C TYR A 126 10.47 -3.75 -32.01
N ASP A 127 10.09 -4.91 -31.48
CA ASP A 127 9.14 -5.82 -32.11
C ASP A 127 7.71 -5.41 -31.89
N LYS A 128 7.48 -4.54 -30.87
CA LYS A 128 6.16 -4.03 -30.50
C LYS A 128 6.13 -2.50 -30.58
N LEU A 129 5.52 -2.01 -31.63
CA LEU A 129 5.39 -0.57 -31.86
C LEU A 129 4.06 -0.04 -31.35
N ASP A 130 4.05 1.22 -30.92
CA ASP A 130 2.83 1.96 -30.61
C ASP A 130 2.11 2.43 -31.90
N LYS A 131 0.99 3.14 -31.73
CA LYS A 131 0.19 3.64 -32.87
C LYS A 131 0.90 4.69 -33.74
N TRP A 132 2.02 5.21 -33.28
CA TRP A 132 2.84 6.17 -34.05
C TRP A 132 4.11 5.54 -34.63
N GLY A 133 4.29 4.22 -34.45
CA GLY A 133 5.45 3.50 -34.94
C GLY A 133 6.68 3.60 -34.04
N LEU A 134 6.53 4.03 -32.79
CA LEU A 134 7.60 4.08 -31.81
C LEU A 134 7.69 2.77 -31.02
N PRO A 135 8.90 2.31 -30.65
CA PRO A 135 9.06 1.13 -29.81
C PRO A 135 8.34 1.30 -28.48
N THR A 136 7.67 0.26 -28.02
CA THR A 136 7.08 0.24 -26.67
C THR A 136 8.14 -0.02 -25.62
N VAL A 137 7.78 0.18 -24.34
CA VAL A 137 8.69 -0.01 -23.21
C VAL A 137 8.40 -1.35 -22.53
N THR A 138 9.45 -2.11 -22.25
CA THR A 138 9.41 -3.31 -21.42
C THR A 138 10.13 -3.06 -20.11
N PHE A 139 9.49 -3.46 -19.00
CA PHE A 139 10.06 -3.35 -17.65
C PHE A 139 10.42 -4.73 -17.13
N ASN A 140 11.61 -4.84 -16.57
CA ASN A 140 11.99 -5.94 -15.68
C ASN A 140 12.18 -5.35 -14.27
N ALA A 141 11.27 -5.68 -13.35
CA ALA A 141 11.26 -5.18 -11.97
C ALA A 141 11.02 -6.35 -11.03
N THR A 142 12.08 -7.06 -10.71
CA THR A 142 12.03 -8.24 -9.85
C THR A 142 12.17 -7.85 -8.38
N ILE A 143 11.25 -8.32 -7.55
CA ILE A 143 11.31 -8.25 -6.08
C ILE A 143 12.20 -9.38 -5.60
N ARG A 144 13.13 -9.09 -4.69
CA ARG A 144 14.12 -10.05 -4.20
C ARG A 144 14.02 -10.26 -2.69
N GLU A 145 14.95 -10.99 -2.14
CA GLU A 145 14.96 -11.41 -0.73
C GLU A 145 14.85 -10.25 0.25
N ASN A 146 15.51 -9.12 -0.04
CA ASN A 146 15.43 -7.91 0.78
C ASN A 146 13.99 -7.40 0.92
N GLU A 147 13.30 -7.25 -0.20
CA GLU A 147 11.93 -6.74 -0.24
C GLU A 147 10.94 -7.77 0.31
N ILE A 148 11.19 -9.07 0.08
CA ILE A 148 10.37 -10.16 0.64
C ILE A 148 10.44 -10.16 2.15
N ALA A 149 11.65 -10.06 2.73
CA ALA A 149 11.84 -9.99 4.17
C ALA A 149 11.22 -8.71 4.77
N MET A 150 11.42 -7.56 4.12
CA MET A 150 10.82 -6.29 4.52
C MET A 150 9.29 -6.36 4.49
N ARG A 151 8.70 -6.94 3.44
CA ARG A 151 7.25 -7.12 3.29
C ARG A 151 6.64 -7.97 4.40
N LYS A 152 7.35 -9.00 4.83
CA LYS A 152 6.95 -9.83 5.97
C LYS A 152 6.90 -9.01 7.26
N ASP A 153 7.97 -8.27 7.57
CA ASP A 153 8.02 -7.39 8.75
C ASP A 153 6.95 -6.29 8.69
N MET A 154 6.74 -5.67 7.53
CA MET A 154 5.67 -4.69 7.31
C MET A 154 4.30 -5.24 7.70
N LYS A 155 3.97 -6.46 7.26
CA LYS A 155 2.69 -7.10 7.57
C LYS A 155 2.56 -7.39 9.07
N GLU A 156 3.57 -8.04 9.65
CA GLU A 156 3.56 -8.44 11.05
C GLU A 156 3.43 -7.23 11.99
N GLN A 157 4.18 -6.16 11.71
CA GLN A 157 4.11 -4.94 12.51
C GLN A 157 2.78 -4.19 12.34
N ALA A 158 2.19 -4.17 11.15
CA ALA A 158 0.89 -3.56 10.93
C ALA A 158 -0.21 -4.28 11.72
N ILE A 159 -0.20 -5.61 11.71
CA ILE A 159 -1.14 -6.43 12.48
C ILE A 159 -0.97 -6.13 13.98
N GLU A 160 0.27 -6.23 14.50
CA GLU A 160 0.55 -5.99 15.91
C GLU A 160 0.10 -4.60 16.38
N MET A 161 0.35 -3.56 15.58
CA MET A 161 -0.06 -2.20 15.92
C MET A 161 -1.58 -2.04 15.96
N LEU A 162 -2.30 -2.62 15.00
CA LEU A 162 -3.76 -2.57 14.98
C LEU A 162 -4.36 -3.35 16.16
N GLU A 163 -3.89 -4.56 16.43
CA GLU A 163 -4.35 -5.37 17.56
C GLU A 163 -4.12 -4.67 18.90
N ARG A 164 -2.92 -4.11 19.11
CA ARG A 164 -2.60 -3.32 20.32
C ARG A 164 -3.44 -2.04 20.43
N SER A 165 -3.94 -1.52 19.33
CA SER A 165 -4.87 -0.39 19.30
C SER A 165 -6.32 -0.81 19.48
N GLY A 166 -6.61 -2.10 19.70
CA GLY A 166 -7.94 -2.65 19.96
C GLY A 166 -8.74 -3.00 18.71
N PHE A 167 -8.12 -2.97 17.53
CA PHE A 167 -8.73 -3.50 16.31
C PHE A 167 -8.70 -5.04 16.30
N LYS A 168 -9.67 -5.61 15.58
CA LYS A 168 -9.81 -7.06 15.37
C LYS A 168 -9.70 -7.39 13.89
#